data_d429e0601b774232bf9fd5b65f466993
#
_entry.id   d429e0601b774232bf9fd5b65f466993
#
_cell.length_a   1.000
_cell.length_b   1.000
_cell.length_c   1.000
_cell.angle_alpha   90.00
_cell.angle_beta   90.00
_cell.angle_gamma   90.00
#
_symmetry.space_group_name_H-M   'P 1'
#
loop_
_entity.id
_entity.type
_entity.pdbx_description
1 polymer ?
#
loop_
_entity_poly.entity_id
_entity_poly.type
_entity_poly.pdbx_seq_one_letter_code
_entity_poly.pdbx_strand_id
1 'polypeptide(L)'
;MENFTFYSPTYFVFGKETEKQTGAYVKKYGGHKVLIHYGGGSVVRSGLLDRVKKSLDEEGIEYVELGGVKASPLSDLIYEGIDLARREKVDFVLALGGGSVMDSAKGIALGAVYDGDFWDFYCGKKGPVTEALPVGCVVTIAASGSEGSTDSVVTLVTEDGKYYKRCADGDILRPLFAIMNPELMMTLPPYQTASGIADIMAHCMERYFTHTKDVELTDRLLEAVMLTMIKEGRRVMKNPDDYEARANIMWAAMIAQNNSTGVGRAQDWGTHHMDNEIGILYGASHGAGLALLFPYWMEYAMKTQGTDRFVMYANRVWGCQIDFEHPEVTAREGIKAFQDFMREIGMPTTISELGGKPEDIPVMVENMFHGAPNHGNFVKLTPEIVAEIYRMAM
;
A
#
# COMPACT_ATOMS: atom_id res chain seq x y z
N MET A 1 22.51 10.10 -8.14
CA MET A 1 21.68 8.90 -8.39
C MET A 1 22.49 7.66 -8.05
N GLU A 2 21.95 6.74 -7.27
CA GLU A 2 22.61 5.48 -6.89
C GLU A 2 22.46 4.43 -7.99
N ASN A 3 23.31 3.36 -7.98
CA ASN A 3 23.16 2.24 -8.90
C ASN A 3 21.89 1.44 -8.55
N PHE A 4 21.17 0.96 -9.56
CA PHE A 4 19.95 0.18 -9.35
C PHE A 4 19.74 -0.86 -10.44
N THR A 5 18.92 -1.86 -10.12
CA THR A 5 18.27 -2.75 -11.09
C THR A 5 16.77 -2.49 -11.02
N PHE A 6 16.11 -2.41 -12.17
CA PHE A 6 14.66 -2.25 -12.25
C PHE A 6 14.06 -3.43 -12.99
N TYR A 7 13.12 -4.12 -12.34
CA TYR A 7 12.40 -5.25 -12.89
C TYR A 7 10.93 -5.17 -12.46
N SER A 8 10.01 -4.97 -13.41
CA SER A 8 8.57 -4.83 -13.15
C SER A 8 7.78 -5.48 -14.29
N PRO A 9 7.72 -6.83 -14.33
CA PRO A 9 7.20 -7.60 -15.47
C PRO A 9 5.69 -7.80 -15.46
N THR A 10 4.94 -7.27 -14.49
CA THR A 10 3.48 -7.44 -14.43
C THR A 10 2.81 -6.97 -15.72
N TYR A 11 1.90 -7.80 -16.26
CA TYR A 11 1.10 -7.45 -17.41
C TYR A 11 -0.15 -6.70 -16.96
N PHE A 12 -0.18 -5.39 -17.13
CA PHE A 12 -1.31 -4.54 -16.73
C PHE A 12 -2.37 -4.48 -17.83
N VAL A 13 -3.60 -4.91 -17.52
CA VAL A 13 -4.76 -4.93 -18.41
C VAL A 13 -5.75 -3.87 -17.93
N PHE A 14 -5.69 -2.71 -18.57
CA PHE A 14 -6.39 -1.52 -18.09
C PHE A 14 -7.59 -1.14 -18.97
N GLY A 15 -8.72 -0.83 -18.36
CA GLY A 15 -9.90 -0.29 -19.03
C GLY A 15 -11.19 -0.98 -18.64
N LYS A 16 -12.29 -0.53 -19.26
CA LYS A 16 -13.64 -1.04 -19.00
C LYS A 16 -13.76 -2.52 -19.35
N GLU A 17 -14.52 -3.23 -18.52
CA GLU A 17 -14.86 -4.65 -18.72
C GLU A 17 -13.66 -5.62 -18.81
N THR A 18 -12.45 -5.17 -18.45
CA THR A 18 -11.24 -6.00 -18.52
C THR A 18 -11.29 -7.22 -17.60
N GLU A 19 -12.11 -7.23 -16.55
CA GLU A 19 -12.31 -8.39 -15.68
C GLU A 19 -12.87 -9.61 -16.43
N LYS A 20 -13.52 -9.41 -17.58
CA LYS A 20 -13.99 -10.49 -18.46
C LYS A 20 -12.85 -11.27 -19.14
N GLN A 21 -11.63 -10.73 -19.12
CA GLN A 21 -10.43 -11.35 -19.70
C GLN A 21 -9.63 -12.16 -18.69
N THR A 22 -10.07 -12.24 -17.43
CA THR A 22 -9.30 -12.85 -16.33
C THR A 22 -8.92 -14.29 -16.65
N GLY A 23 -9.86 -15.12 -17.13
CA GLY A 23 -9.60 -16.53 -17.50
C GLY A 23 -8.53 -16.66 -18.58
N ALA A 24 -8.58 -15.83 -19.62
CA ALA A 24 -7.58 -15.84 -20.68
C ALA A 24 -6.17 -15.54 -20.17
N TYR A 25 -6.02 -14.62 -19.18
CA TYR A 25 -4.71 -14.35 -18.56
C TYR A 25 -4.27 -15.45 -17.61
N VAL A 26 -5.15 -16.06 -16.84
CA VAL A 26 -4.82 -17.25 -16.03
C VAL A 26 -4.29 -18.36 -16.93
N LYS A 27 -5.00 -18.67 -18.02
CA LYS A 27 -4.57 -19.69 -19.00
C LYS A 27 -3.25 -19.35 -19.68
N LYS A 28 -3.05 -18.06 -20.06
CA LYS A 28 -1.78 -17.57 -20.63
C LYS A 28 -0.59 -17.89 -19.75
N TYR A 29 -0.76 -17.83 -18.43
CA TYR A 29 0.28 -18.10 -17.45
C TYR A 29 0.24 -19.52 -16.87
N GLY A 30 -0.50 -20.43 -17.51
CA GLY A 30 -0.47 -21.87 -17.22
C GLY A 30 -1.29 -22.30 -16.01
N GLY A 31 -2.25 -21.49 -15.55
CA GLY A 31 -3.16 -21.86 -14.47
C GLY A 31 -4.25 -22.82 -14.97
N HIS A 32 -4.45 -23.92 -14.25
CA HIS A 32 -5.48 -24.93 -14.54
C HIS A 32 -6.49 -25.06 -13.39
N LYS A 33 -6.01 -24.93 -12.14
CA LYS A 33 -6.86 -24.92 -10.95
C LYS A 33 -6.51 -23.74 -10.05
N VAL A 34 -7.45 -22.81 -9.93
CA VAL A 34 -7.26 -21.49 -9.29
C VAL A 34 -7.83 -21.45 -7.88
N LEU A 35 -7.12 -20.87 -6.93
CA LEU A 35 -7.70 -20.37 -5.70
C LEU A 35 -8.15 -18.92 -5.93
N ILE A 36 -9.47 -18.67 -5.98
CA ILE A 36 -10.02 -17.32 -5.99
C ILE A 36 -10.07 -16.82 -4.55
N HIS A 37 -9.24 -15.80 -4.23
CA HIS A 37 -9.11 -15.23 -2.90
C HIS A 37 -9.68 -13.81 -2.87
N TYR A 38 -10.56 -13.49 -1.90
CA TYR A 38 -11.26 -12.21 -1.88
C TYR A 38 -11.65 -11.74 -0.46
N GLY A 39 -12.10 -10.48 -0.36
CA GLY A 39 -12.44 -9.83 0.91
C GLY A 39 -13.83 -10.15 1.45
N GLY A 40 -14.39 -9.25 2.25
CA GLY A 40 -15.61 -9.42 3.03
C GLY A 40 -16.94 -9.34 2.26
N GLY A 41 -16.98 -9.61 0.95
CA GLY A 41 -18.22 -9.78 0.18
C GLY A 41 -18.60 -8.62 -0.74
N SER A 42 -17.80 -7.56 -0.90
CA SER A 42 -18.07 -6.50 -1.89
C SER A 42 -18.05 -7.06 -3.33
N VAL A 43 -17.11 -7.93 -3.63
CA VAL A 43 -16.98 -8.59 -4.94
C VAL A 43 -18.17 -9.52 -5.25
N VAL A 44 -18.79 -10.11 -4.23
CA VAL A 44 -20.02 -10.91 -4.35
C VAL A 44 -21.21 -9.99 -4.65
N ARG A 45 -21.41 -8.95 -3.82
CA ARG A 45 -22.55 -8.02 -3.97
C ARG A 45 -22.52 -7.24 -5.28
N SER A 46 -21.34 -6.93 -5.82
CA SER A 46 -21.19 -6.25 -7.11
C SER A 46 -21.30 -7.17 -8.32
N GLY A 47 -21.42 -8.50 -8.09
CA GLY A 47 -21.39 -9.51 -9.15
C GLY A 47 -20.03 -9.68 -9.84
N LEU A 48 -18.96 -9.09 -9.29
CA LEU A 48 -17.61 -9.23 -9.85
C LEU A 48 -17.13 -10.68 -9.77
N LEU A 49 -17.39 -11.36 -8.65
CA LEU A 49 -17.01 -12.76 -8.47
C LEU A 49 -17.63 -13.65 -9.56
N ASP A 50 -18.91 -13.46 -9.86
CA ASP A 50 -19.61 -14.24 -10.91
C ASP A 50 -19.07 -13.95 -12.32
N ARG A 51 -18.72 -12.67 -12.61
CA ARG A 51 -18.10 -12.32 -13.90
C ARG A 51 -16.72 -12.98 -14.06
N VAL A 52 -15.92 -13.01 -12.98
CA VAL A 52 -14.60 -13.66 -13.00
C VAL A 52 -14.75 -15.18 -13.13
N LYS A 53 -15.64 -15.83 -12.37
CA LYS A 53 -15.94 -17.26 -12.50
C LYS A 53 -16.34 -17.61 -13.93
N LYS A 54 -17.27 -16.84 -14.51
CA LYS A 54 -17.69 -17.04 -15.89
C LYS A 54 -16.51 -16.97 -16.85
N SER A 55 -15.58 -16.02 -16.65
CA SER A 55 -14.38 -15.89 -17.48
C SER A 55 -13.44 -17.11 -17.34
N LEU A 56 -13.34 -17.70 -16.14
CA LEU A 56 -12.58 -18.94 -15.90
C LEU A 56 -13.26 -20.15 -16.55
N ASP A 57 -14.60 -20.26 -16.42
CA ASP A 57 -15.40 -21.34 -17.02
C ASP A 57 -15.27 -21.35 -18.55
N GLU A 58 -15.28 -20.18 -19.20
CA GLU A 58 -15.11 -20.02 -20.65
C GLU A 58 -13.75 -20.55 -21.14
N GLU A 59 -12.72 -20.55 -20.28
CA GLU A 59 -11.39 -21.08 -20.57
C GLU A 59 -11.15 -22.50 -20.04
N GLY A 60 -12.15 -23.12 -19.41
CA GLY A 60 -12.11 -24.47 -18.86
C GLY A 60 -11.21 -24.59 -17.63
N ILE A 61 -11.08 -23.53 -16.82
CA ILE A 61 -10.23 -23.46 -15.63
C ILE A 61 -11.06 -23.83 -14.40
N GLU A 62 -10.60 -24.82 -13.64
CA GLU A 62 -11.20 -25.16 -12.35
C GLU A 62 -10.86 -24.13 -11.26
N TYR A 63 -11.71 -23.98 -10.26
CA TYR A 63 -11.45 -23.08 -9.14
C TYR A 63 -12.03 -23.57 -7.82
N VAL A 64 -11.41 -23.11 -6.75
CA VAL A 64 -11.91 -23.13 -5.38
C VAL A 64 -11.88 -21.71 -4.82
N GLU A 65 -12.65 -21.44 -3.77
CA GLU A 65 -12.85 -20.10 -3.25
C GLU A 65 -12.44 -20.01 -1.78
N LEU A 66 -11.83 -18.87 -1.42
CA LEU A 66 -11.59 -18.49 -0.03
C LEU A 66 -11.82 -16.99 0.12
N GLY A 67 -12.93 -16.62 0.73
CA GLY A 67 -13.27 -15.23 1.07
C GLY A 67 -12.93 -14.87 2.50
N GLY A 68 -13.21 -13.61 2.87
CA GLY A 68 -13.14 -13.17 4.26
C GLY A 68 -11.90 -12.36 4.65
N VAL A 69 -11.06 -11.96 3.69
CA VAL A 69 -9.91 -11.09 3.98
C VAL A 69 -10.38 -9.77 4.60
N LYS A 70 -9.79 -9.44 5.74
CA LYS A 70 -9.97 -8.17 6.44
C LYS A 70 -8.89 -7.17 6.02
N ALA A 71 -9.12 -5.88 6.32
CA ALA A 71 -8.05 -4.89 6.25
C ALA A 71 -6.90 -5.31 7.20
N SER A 72 -5.64 -5.12 6.78
CA SER A 72 -4.46 -5.72 7.41
C SER A 72 -4.62 -7.24 7.48
N PRO A 73 -4.29 -7.99 6.41
CA PRO A 73 -4.63 -9.40 6.30
C PRO A 73 -4.03 -10.21 7.44
N LEU A 74 -4.85 -11.06 8.07
CA LEU A 74 -4.46 -11.86 9.22
C LEU A 74 -3.87 -13.20 8.80
N SER A 75 -2.88 -13.67 9.53
CA SER A 75 -2.19 -14.94 9.29
C SER A 75 -3.11 -16.16 9.29
N ASP A 76 -4.15 -16.17 10.12
CA ASP A 76 -5.03 -17.33 10.27
C ASP A 76 -5.71 -17.72 8.95
N LEU A 77 -6.23 -16.72 8.21
CA LEU A 77 -6.84 -16.97 6.90
C LEU A 77 -5.82 -17.39 5.85
N ILE A 78 -4.57 -16.95 5.99
CA ILE A 78 -3.48 -17.37 5.11
C ILE A 78 -3.13 -18.83 5.35
N TYR A 79 -3.02 -19.27 6.61
CA TYR A 79 -2.83 -20.70 6.93
C TYR A 79 -3.96 -21.56 6.36
N GLU A 80 -5.22 -21.13 6.53
CA GLU A 80 -6.38 -21.82 5.92
C GLU A 80 -6.23 -21.90 4.39
N GLY A 81 -5.81 -20.80 3.76
CA GLY A 81 -5.58 -20.75 2.31
C GLY A 81 -4.45 -21.65 1.83
N ILE A 82 -3.35 -21.74 2.59
CA ILE A 82 -2.24 -22.66 2.32
C ILE A 82 -2.71 -24.11 2.36
N ASP A 83 -3.45 -24.49 3.40
CA ASP A 83 -3.98 -25.85 3.55
C ASP A 83 -5.00 -26.18 2.44
N LEU A 84 -5.85 -25.23 2.08
CA LEU A 84 -6.79 -25.39 0.97
C LEU A 84 -6.05 -25.56 -0.36
N ALA A 85 -5.06 -24.69 -0.65
CA ALA A 85 -4.30 -24.76 -1.89
C ALA A 85 -3.56 -26.09 -2.04
N ARG A 86 -2.95 -26.59 -0.99
CA ARG A 86 -2.24 -27.90 -0.97
C ARG A 86 -3.21 -29.07 -1.15
N ARG A 87 -4.31 -29.09 -0.40
CA ARG A 87 -5.32 -30.17 -0.45
C ARG A 87 -5.97 -30.27 -1.83
N GLU A 88 -6.32 -29.13 -2.42
CA GLU A 88 -6.99 -29.05 -3.72
C GLU A 88 -6.01 -29.07 -4.91
N LYS A 89 -4.70 -29.07 -4.64
CA LYS A 89 -3.64 -29.03 -5.68
C LYS A 89 -3.79 -27.82 -6.60
N VAL A 90 -4.02 -26.66 -6.00
CA VAL A 90 -4.10 -25.38 -6.71
C VAL A 90 -2.74 -25.06 -7.34
N ASP A 91 -2.76 -24.59 -8.58
CA ASP A 91 -1.55 -24.21 -9.33
C ASP A 91 -1.48 -22.70 -9.63
N PHE A 92 -2.49 -21.93 -9.21
CA PHE A 92 -2.57 -20.48 -9.43
C PHE A 92 -3.39 -19.79 -8.33
N VAL A 93 -2.96 -18.63 -7.82
CA VAL A 93 -3.72 -17.83 -6.86
C VAL A 93 -4.22 -16.54 -7.53
N LEU A 94 -5.54 -16.30 -7.49
CA LEU A 94 -6.18 -15.13 -8.07
C LEU A 94 -6.78 -14.24 -6.98
N ALA A 95 -6.21 -13.06 -6.80
CA ALA A 95 -6.67 -12.08 -5.82
C ALA A 95 -7.76 -11.17 -6.43
N LEU A 96 -8.97 -11.16 -5.85
CA LEU A 96 -10.05 -10.23 -6.21
C LEU A 96 -10.22 -9.21 -5.08
N GLY A 97 -9.57 -8.06 -5.18
CA GLY A 97 -9.64 -7.08 -4.09
C GLY A 97 -8.64 -5.94 -4.17
N GLY A 98 -8.39 -5.34 -3.03
CA GLY A 98 -7.33 -4.35 -2.81
C GLY A 98 -6.05 -4.97 -2.25
N GLY A 99 -5.14 -4.13 -1.75
CA GLY A 99 -3.83 -4.52 -1.23
C GLY A 99 -3.86 -5.67 -0.23
N SER A 100 -4.75 -5.62 0.77
CA SER A 100 -4.86 -6.69 1.77
C SER A 100 -5.20 -8.05 1.17
N VAL A 101 -6.04 -8.10 0.13
CA VAL A 101 -6.37 -9.35 -0.56
C VAL A 101 -5.17 -9.83 -1.38
N MET A 102 -4.48 -8.93 -2.06
CA MET A 102 -3.28 -9.25 -2.84
C MET A 102 -2.15 -9.74 -1.95
N ASP A 103 -1.90 -9.09 -0.82
CA ASP A 103 -0.86 -9.48 0.13
C ASP A 103 -1.16 -10.84 0.78
N SER A 104 -2.43 -11.10 1.14
CA SER A 104 -2.88 -12.40 1.62
C SER A 104 -2.69 -13.50 0.56
N ALA A 105 -3.05 -13.20 -0.71
CA ALA A 105 -2.86 -14.13 -1.83
C ALA A 105 -1.37 -14.46 -2.07
N LYS A 106 -0.48 -13.48 -1.98
CA LYS A 106 0.98 -13.69 -2.04
C LYS A 106 1.49 -14.56 -0.90
N GLY A 107 0.98 -14.33 0.33
CA GLY A 107 1.29 -15.17 1.49
C GLY A 107 0.84 -16.63 1.30
N ILE A 108 -0.36 -16.85 0.76
CA ILE A 108 -0.85 -18.18 0.40
C ILE A 108 0.02 -18.81 -0.69
N ALA A 109 0.33 -18.07 -1.74
CA ALA A 109 1.12 -18.55 -2.88
C ALA A 109 2.52 -19.03 -2.45
N LEU A 110 3.19 -18.26 -1.61
CA LEU A 110 4.48 -18.63 -1.02
C LEU A 110 4.35 -19.83 -0.08
N GLY A 111 3.38 -19.80 0.84
CA GLY A 111 3.20 -20.86 1.83
C GLY A 111 2.76 -22.19 1.21
N ALA A 112 2.03 -22.19 0.09
CA ALA A 112 1.57 -23.41 -0.57
C ALA A 112 2.72 -24.30 -1.07
N VAL A 113 3.85 -23.70 -1.47
CA VAL A 113 5.02 -24.41 -1.99
C VAL A 113 6.15 -24.60 -0.98
N TYR A 114 6.19 -23.80 0.08
CA TYR A 114 7.24 -23.87 1.11
C TYR A 114 6.94 -24.95 2.14
N ASP A 115 7.91 -25.85 2.39
CA ASP A 115 7.78 -26.98 3.35
C ASP A 115 8.09 -26.55 4.80
N GLY A 116 7.81 -25.31 5.15
CA GLY A 116 8.00 -24.75 6.49
C GLY A 116 6.86 -23.82 6.85
N ASP A 117 7.05 -23.01 7.88
CA ASP A 117 6.10 -21.98 8.25
C ASP A 117 6.29 -20.76 7.33
N PHE A 118 5.23 -20.34 6.62
CA PHE A 118 5.28 -19.18 5.73
C PHE A 118 5.76 -17.92 6.46
N TRP A 119 5.49 -17.81 7.78
CA TRP A 119 5.90 -16.70 8.62
C TRP A 119 7.42 -16.55 8.75
N ASP A 120 8.21 -17.60 8.46
CA ASP A 120 9.68 -17.56 8.48
C ASP A 120 10.24 -16.46 7.56
N PHE A 121 9.56 -16.12 6.46
CA PHE A 121 9.92 -15.04 5.56
C PHE A 121 9.59 -13.66 6.13
N TYR A 122 8.53 -13.55 6.91
CA TYR A 122 8.08 -12.29 7.52
C TYR A 122 8.85 -11.93 8.80
N CYS A 123 9.35 -12.92 9.51
CA CYS A 123 10.10 -12.70 10.75
C CYS A 123 11.64 -12.68 10.57
N GLY A 124 12.12 -12.71 9.32
CA GLY A 124 13.54 -12.62 9.01
C GLY A 124 14.35 -13.90 9.24
N LYS A 125 13.71 -15.04 9.51
CA LYS A 125 14.41 -16.35 9.57
C LYS A 125 14.85 -16.82 8.19
N LYS A 126 14.13 -16.41 7.14
CA LYS A 126 14.45 -16.68 5.74
C LYS A 126 14.71 -15.36 5.00
N GLY A 127 15.52 -15.44 3.94
CA GLY A 127 15.77 -14.31 3.04
C GLY A 127 14.61 -14.06 2.07
N PRO A 128 14.84 -13.32 0.98
CA PRO A 128 13.80 -13.04 -0.01
C PRO A 128 13.13 -14.31 -0.52
N VAL A 129 11.83 -14.19 -0.85
CA VAL A 129 11.04 -15.29 -1.40
C VAL A 129 11.50 -15.61 -2.82
N THR A 130 11.88 -16.86 -3.07
CA THR A 130 12.36 -17.33 -4.38
C THR A 130 11.43 -18.32 -5.07
N GLU A 131 10.45 -18.87 -4.34
CA GLU A 131 9.47 -19.83 -4.84
C GLU A 131 8.07 -19.47 -4.34
N ALA A 132 7.09 -19.45 -5.23
CA ALA A 132 5.68 -19.25 -4.93
C ALA A 132 4.82 -19.78 -6.07
N LEU A 133 3.54 -20.07 -5.81
CA LEU A 133 2.57 -20.25 -6.88
C LEU A 133 2.42 -18.94 -7.68
N PRO A 134 2.11 -19.01 -8.98
CA PRO A 134 1.78 -17.82 -9.77
C PRO A 134 0.62 -17.03 -9.15
N VAL A 135 0.73 -15.70 -9.13
CA VAL A 135 -0.32 -14.80 -8.64
C VAL A 135 -0.81 -13.92 -9.77
N GLY A 136 -2.12 -13.77 -9.89
CA GLY A 136 -2.79 -12.73 -10.68
C GLY A 136 -3.76 -11.94 -9.83
N CYS A 137 -4.16 -10.75 -10.26
CA CYS A 137 -5.12 -9.97 -9.49
C CYS A 137 -6.14 -9.21 -10.35
N VAL A 138 -7.31 -8.97 -9.76
CA VAL A 138 -8.34 -8.06 -10.22
C VAL A 138 -8.49 -6.96 -9.17
N VAL A 139 -8.09 -5.75 -9.52
CA VAL A 139 -7.95 -4.62 -8.60
C VAL A 139 -9.32 -3.96 -8.37
N THR A 140 -9.72 -3.81 -7.11
CA THR A 140 -11.00 -3.18 -6.74
C THR A 140 -10.85 -1.90 -5.93
N ILE A 141 -9.62 -1.55 -5.53
CA ILE A 141 -9.28 -0.30 -4.85
C ILE A 141 -7.88 0.14 -5.24
N ALA A 142 -7.72 1.39 -5.59
CA ALA A 142 -6.44 2.03 -5.83
C ALA A 142 -5.92 2.63 -4.52
N ALA A 143 -4.82 2.11 -4.01
CA ALA A 143 -4.15 2.51 -2.77
C ALA A 143 -2.71 1.98 -2.76
N SER A 144 -2.50 0.79 -2.20
CA SER A 144 -1.19 0.17 -1.94
C SER A 144 -0.33 -0.11 -3.17
N GLY A 145 -0.89 -0.21 -4.38
CA GLY A 145 -0.14 -0.60 -5.58
C GLY A 145 0.42 -2.03 -5.54
N SER A 146 -0.13 -2.91 -4.68
CA SER A 146 0.35 -4.29 -4.49
C SER A 146 0.27 -5.12 -5.78
N GLU A 147 -0.57 -4.72 -6.75
CA GLU A 147 -0.65 -5.31 -8.09
C GLU A 147 0.64 -5.21 -8.91
N GLY A 148 1.50 -4.24 -8.57
CA GLY A 148 2.80 -4.03 -9.22
C GLY A 148 4.00 -4.23 -8.29
N SER A 149 3.78 -4.65 -7.04
CA SER A 149 4.80 -4.75 -5.99
C SER A 149 5.26 -6.19 -5.74
N THR A 150 6.49 -6.33 -5.26
CA THR A 150 7.08 -7.59 -4.77
C THR A 150 6.68 -7.92 -3.34
N ASP A 151 6.11 -6.92 -2.63
CA ASP A 151 5.89 -7.00 -1.21
C ASP A 151 4.58 -7.74 -0.87
N SER A 152 4.58 -8.38 0.29
CA SER A 152 3.40 -8.92 0.95
C SER A 152 3.44 -8.52 2.42
N VAL A 153 2.46 -7.73 2.88
CA VAL A 153 2.37 -7.26 4.26
C VAL A 153 1.26 -7.99 4.99
N VAL A 154 1.61 -8.72 6.03
CA VAL A 154 0.69 -9.59 6.79
C VAL A 154 0.80 -9.31 8.27
N THR A 155 -0.31 -9.47 8.98
CA THR A 155 -0.40 -9.35 10.42
C THR A 155 -0.51 -10.75 11.05
N LEU A 156 0.52 -11.16 11.80
CA LEU A 156 0.46 -12.36 12.64
C LEU A 156 -0.40 -12.08 13.87
N VAL A 157 -1.29 -13.00 14.16
CA VAL A 157 -2.03 -13.04 15.42
C VAL A 157 -1.38 -14.14 16.28
N THR A 158 -0.82 -13.77 17.42
CA THR A 158 -0.20 -14.72 18.34
C THR A 158 -1.23 -15.34 19.28
N GLU A 159 -0.91 -16.48 19.92
CA GLU A 159 -1.78 -17.16 20.88
C GLU A 159 -2.11 -16.29 22.10
N ASP A 160 -1.22 -15.37 22.49
CA ASP A 160 -1.43 -14.40 23.57
C ASP A 160 -2.18 -13.12 23.11
N GLY A 161 -2.69 -13.12 21.86
CA GLY A 161 -3.53 -12.04 21.30
C GLY A 161 -2.76 -10.79 20.86
N LYS A 162 -1.44 -10.88 20.69
CA LYS A 162 -0.65 -9.78 20.12
C LYS A 162 -0.69 -9.81 18.59
N TYR A 163 -0.46 -8.64 17.98
CA TYR A 163 -0.46 -8.44 16.55
C TYR A 163 0.92 -7.97 16.09
N TYR A 164 1.48 -8.64 15.09
CA TYR A 164 2.76 -8.28 14.49
C TYR A 164 2.61 -8.10 12.98
N LYS A 165 2.59 -6.86 12.51
CA LYS A 165 2.52 -6.54 11.08
C LYS A 165 3.93 -6.53 10.49
N ARG A 166 4.19 -7.39 9.49
CA ARG A 166 5.50 -7.59 8.88
C ARG A 166 5.38 -7.74 7.37
N CYS A 167 6.50 -7.53 6.69
CA CYS A 167 6.62 -7.64 5.24
C CYS A 167 7.55 -8.79 4.87
N ALA A 168 7.16 -9.59 3.89
CA ALA A 168 8.03 -10.46 3.11
C ALA A 168 8.11 -9.93 1.68
N ASP A 169 9.25 -10.09 1.03
CA ASP A 169 9.47 -9.63 -0.34
C ASP A 169 10.15 -10.67 -1.22
N GLY A 170 9.96 -10.54 -2.52
CA GLY A 170 10.64 -11.34 -3.54
C GLY A 170 10.03 -11.11 -4.92
N ASP A 171 10.86 -11.04 -5.95
CA ASP A 171 10.40 -10.82 -7.33
C ASP A 171 9.32 -11.81 -7.78
N ILE A 172 9.35 -13.03 -7.25
CA ILE A 172 8.40 -14.10 -7.56
C ILE A 172 6.98 -13.81 -7.02
N LEU A 173 6.84 -12.98 -5.97
CA LEU A 173 5.54 -12.59 -5.40
C LEU A 173 4.81 -11.54 -6.24
N ARG A 174 5.51 -10.90 -7.19
CA ARG A 174 4.89 -9.89 -8.05
C ARG A 174 3.82 -10.54 -8.92
N PRO A 175 2.58 -10.01 -8.94
CA PRO A 175 1.53 -10.56 -9.79
C PRO A 175 1.95 -10.61 -11.26
N LEU A 176 1.70 -11.73 -11.93
CA LEU A 176 2.01 -11.91 -13.35
C LEU A 176 1.14 -11.02 -14.24
N PHE A 177 -0.11 -10.80 -13.81
CA PHE A 177 -1.00 -9.83 -14.44
C PHE A 177 -1.87 -9.14 -13.41
N ALA A 178 -2.31 -7.94 -13.75
CA ALA A 178 -3.27 -7.14 -12.99
C ALA A 178 -4.38 -6.64 -13.92
N ILE A 179 -5.61 -7.04 -13.63
CA ILE A 179 -6.83 -6.53 -14.29
C ILE A 179 -7.25 -5.25 -13.58
N MET A 180 -7.30 -4.16 -14.30
CA MET A 180 -7.50 -2.82 -13.76
C MET A 180 -8.67 -2.12 -14.47
N ASN A 181 -9.92 -2.42 -14.04
CA ASN A 181 -11.11 -1.71 -14.51
C ASN A 181 -11.51 -0.62 -13.51
N PRO A 182 -11.37 0.67 -13.85
CA PRO A 182 -11.73 1.77 -12.95
C PRO A 182 -13.19 1.77 -12.48
N GLU A 183 -14.11 1.17 -13.24
CA GLU A 183 -15.52 1.06 -12.86
C GLU A 183 -15.73 0.22 -11.59
N LEU A 184 -14.82 -0.72 -11.30
CA LEU A 184 -14.88 -1.55 -10.08
C LEU A 184 -14.70 -0.73 -8.80
N MET A 185 -14.17 0.50 -8.89
CA MET A 185 -13.98 1.40 -7.75
C MET A 185 -15.15 2.37 -7.51
N MET A 186 -16.15 2.45 -8.42
CA MET A 186 -17.26 3.41 -8.31
C MET A 186 -18.13 3.18 -7.08
N THR A 187 -18.17 1.94 -6.58
CA THR A 187 -18.95 1.58 -5.38
C THR A 187 -18.19 1.73 -4.05
N LEU A 188 -16.95 2.21 -4.10
CA LEU A 188 -16.16 2.41 -2.88
C LEU A 188 -16.75 3.53 -2.03
N PRO A 189 -16.87 3.33 -0.71
CA PRO A 189 -17.20 4.42 0.21
C PRO A 189 -16.22 5.60 0.08
N PRO A 190 -16.68 6.85 0.27
CA PRO A 190 -15.81 8.03 0.19
C PRO A 190 -14.56 7.93 1.07
N TYR A 191 -14.69 7.41 2.29
CA TYR A 191 -13.57 7.19 3.22
C TYR A 191 -12.49 6.27 2.63
N GLN A 192 -12.87 5.18 1.96
CA GLN A 192 -11.93 4.27 1.33
C GLN A 192 -11.24 4.89 0.12
N THR A 193 -11.96 5.69 -0.65
CA THR A 193 -11.39 6.46 -1.77
C THR A 193 -10.36 7.48 -1.26
N ALA A 194 -10.70 8.25 -0.23
CA ALA A 194 -9.82 9.24 0.37
C ALA A 194 -8.58 8.60 1.00
N SER A 195 -8.77 7.48 1.72
CA SER A 195 -7.66 6.69 2.26
C SER A 195 -6.71 6.18 1.18
N GLY A 196 -7.25 5.72 0.04
CA GLY A 196 -6.41 5.30 -1.10
C GLY A 196 -5.60 6.47 -1.67
N ILE A 197 -6.18 7.65 -1.81
CA ILE A 197 -5.48 8.86 -2.27
C ILE A 197 -4.34 9.23 -1.30
N ALA A 198 -4.61 9.19 0.01
CA ALA A 198 -3.61 9.47 1.04
C ALA A 198 -2.44 8.46 0.99
N ASP A 199 -2.74 7.18 0.81
CA ASP A 199 -1.76 6.09 0.70
C ASP A 199 -0.85 6.27 -0.55
N ILE A 200 -1.43 6.58 -1.71
CA ILE A 200 -0.67 6.87 -2.94
C ILE A 200 0.28 8.06 -2.73
N MET A 201 -0.19 9.14 -2.09
CA MET A 201 0.66 10.30 -1.78
C MET A 201 1.76 9.93 -0.78
N ALA A 202 1.45 9.12 0.23
CA ALA A 202 2.42 8.64 1.21
C ALA A 202 3.53 7.83 0.56
N HIS A 203 3.21 6.89 -0.34
CA HIS A 203 4.21 6.14 -1.11
C HIS A 203 5.15 7.05 -1.90
N CYS A 204 4.61 8.13 -2.47
CA CYS A 204 5.45 9.13 -3.14
C CYS A 204 6.34 9.88 -2.14
N MET A 205 5.82 10.28 -0.98
CA MET A 205 6.56 11.04 0.02
C MET A 205 7.68 10.22 0.67
N GLU A 206 7.47 8.92 0.93
CA GLU A 206 8.53 8.01 1.44
C GLU A 206 9.74 7.92 0.49
N ARG A 207 9.54 8.18 -0.78
CA ARG A 207 10.59 8.20 -1.79
C ARG A 207 11.11 9.60 -2.07
N TYR A 208 10.25 10.62 -1.95
CA TYR A 208 10.58 12.00 -2.25
C TYR A 208 11.56 12.59 -1.22
N PHE A 209 11.31 12.34 0.06
CA PHE A 209 12.21 12.77 1.14
C PHE A 209 13.41 11.84 1.24
N THR A 210 14.52 12.25 0.61
CA THR A 210 15.77 11.46 0.49
C THR A 210 17.00 12.35 0.61
N HIS A 211 18.10 11.79 1.09
CA HIS A 211 19.42 12.41 1.05
C HIS A 211 20.17 12.17 -0.27
N THR A 212 19.66 11.23 -1.10
CA THR A 212 20.28 10.97 -2.40
C THR A 212 20.10 12.18 -3.31
N LYS A 213 21.24 12.65 -3.88
CA LYS A 213 21.29 13.80 -4.77
C LYS A 213 21.12 13.37 -6.23
N ASP A 214 20.81 14.35 -7.09
CA ASP A 214 20.75 14.17 -8.56
C ASP A 214 19.75 13.10 -9.02
N VAL A 215 18.56 13.12 -8.45
CA VAL A 215 17.43 12.20 -8.75
C VAL A 215 16.26 12.92 -9.41
N GLU A 216 16.55 13.93 -10.24
CA GLU A 216 15.55 14.86 -10.81
C GLU A 216 14.42 14.14 -11.55
N LEU A 217 14.74 13.15 -12.42
CA LEU A 217 13.69 12.43 -13.16
C LEU A 217 12.69 11.74 -12.23
N THR A 218 13.19 11.00 -11.25
CA THR A 218 12.31 10.29 -10.31
C THR A 218 11.60 11.25 -9.35
N ASP A 219 12.20 12.42 -9.02
CA ASP A 219 11.50 13.51 -8.32
C ASP A 219 10.30 14.00 -9.14
N ARG A 220 10.49 14.31 -10.44
CA ARG A 220 9.41 14.76 -11.31
C ARG A 220 8.29 13.74 -11.48
N LEU A 221 8.60 12.45 -11.53
CA LEU A 221 7.60 11.40 -11.59
C LEU A 221 6.77 11.35 -10.29
N LEU A 222 7.41 11.47 -9.13
CA LEU A 222 6.74 11.54 -7.83
C LEU A 222 5.85 12.78 -7.71
N GLU A 223 6.36 13.95 -8.14
CA GLU A 223 5.62 15.21 -8.18
C GLU A 223 4.39 15.10 -9.10
N ALA A 224 4.53 14.48 -10.28
CA ALA A 224 3.41 14.27 -11.20
C ALA A 224 2.30 13.38 -10.59
N VAL A 225 2.67 12.32 -9.87
CA VAL A 225 1.71 11.47 -9.15
C VAL A 225 1.00 12.27 -8.06
N MET A 226 1.72 13.01 -7.21
CA MET A 226 1.13 13.80 -6.13
C MET A 226 0.20 14.91 -6.66
N LEU A 227 0.59 15.62 -7.72
CA LEU A 227 -0.26 16.63 -8.40
C LEU A 227 -1.52 16.00 -8.98
N THR A 228 -1.41 14.79 -9.54
CA THR A 228 -2.57 14.03 -10.03
C THR A 228 -3.51 13.68 -8.87
N MET A 229 -2.98 13.22 -7.73
CA MET A 229 -3.80 12.91 -6.55
C MET A 229 -4.53 14.15 -6.01
N ILE A 230 -3.89 15.31 -5.97
CA ILE A 230 -4.52 16.57 -5.53
C ILE A 230 -5.68 16.95 -6.46
N LYS A 231 -5.47 16.85 -7.77
CA LYS A 231 -6.49 17.23 -8.77
C LYS A 231 -7.63 16.21 -8.85
N GLU A 232 -7.29 14.95 -9.10
CA GLU A 232 -8.28 13.89 -9.36
C GLU A 232 -8.96 13.44 -8.05
N GLY A 233 -8.27 13.57 -6.92
CA GLY A 233 -8.85 13.37 -5.59
C GLY A 233 -10.02 14.34 -5.33
N ARG A 234 -9.84 15.62 -5.60
CA ARG A 234 -10.93 16.60 -5.49
C ARG A 234 -12.10 16.33 -6.45
N ARG A 235 -11.81 15.81 -7.65
CA ARG A 235 -12.83 15.43 -8.63
C ARG A 235 -13.64 14.23 -8.15
N VAL A 236 -12.98 13.14 -7.77
CA VAL A 236 -13.65 11.90 -7.38
C VAL A 236 -14.41 12.03 -6.06
N MET A 237 -13.96 12.90 -5.14
CA MET A 237 -14.70 13.18 -3.90
C MET A 237 -15.98 13.98 -4.16
N LYS A 238 -16.03 14.82 -5.22
CA LYS A 238 -17.24 15.53 -5.65
C LYS A 238 -18.15 14.67 -6.52
N ASN A 239 -17.59 13.84 -7.38
CA ASN A 239 -18.30 12.94 -8.28
C ASN A 239 -17.69 11.53 -8.20
N PRO A 240 -18.20 10.64 -7.33
CA PRO A 240 -17.67 9.29 -7.15
C PRO A 240 -17.71 8.42 -8.41
N ASP A 241 -18.58 8.72 -9.36
CA ASP A 241 -18.76 7.99 -10.62
C ASP A 241 -17.93 8.55 -11.78
N ASP A 242 -17.03 9.52 -11.52
CA ASP A 242 -16.13 10.07 -12.53
C ASP A 242 -15.09 9.04 -12.95
N TYR A 243 -15.35 8.37 -14.09
CA TYR A 243 -14.48 7.32 -14.64
C TYR A 243 -13.06 7.82 -14.87
N GLU A 244 -12.89 9.01 -15.45
CA GLU A 244 -11.56 9.54 -15.78
C GLU A 244 -10.75 9.86 -14.51
N ALA A 245 -11.38 10.37 -13.46
CA ALA A 245 -10.74 10.56 -12.17
C ALA A 245 -10.33 9.21 -11.56
N ARG A 246 -11.23 8.21 -11.56
CA ARG A 246 -10.93 6.85 -11.09
C ARG A 246 -9.79 6.21 -11.87
N ALA A 247 -9.79 6.37 -13.20
CA ALA A 247 -8.76 5.83 -14.09
C ALA A 247 -7.38 6.40 -13.78
N ASN A 248 -7.28 7.73 -13.63
CA ASN A 248 -6.03 8.38 -13.27
C ASN A 248 -5.53 7.97 -11.88
N ILE A 249 -6.42 7.88 -10.89
CA ILE A 249 -6.07 7.43 -9.53
C ILE A 249 -5.58 5.97 -9.55
N MET A 250 -6.27 5.08 -10.27
CA MET A 250 -5.88 3.66 -10.37
C MET A 250 -4.50 3.49 -11.00
N TRP A 251 -4.22 4.21 -12.08
CA TRP A 251 -2.91 4.12 -12.73
C TRP A 251 -1.80 4.73 -11.87
N ALA A 252 -2.08 5.85 -11.20
CA ALA A 252 -1.15 6.52 -10.31
C ALA A 252 -0.76 5.66 -9.09
N ALA A 253 -1.70 4.88 -8.53
CA ALA A 253 -1.43 3.95 -7.43
C ALA A 253 -0.36 2.92 -7.82
N MET A 254 -0.49 2.31 -8.99
CA MET A 254 0.48 1.36 -9.52
C MET A 254 1.85 2.03 -9.73
N ILE A 255 1.89 3.22 -10.36
CA ILE A 255 3.15 3.96 -10.58
C ILE A 255 3.82 4.36 -9.26
N ALA A 256 3.05 4.73 -8.24
CA ALA A 256 3.59 5.10 -6.94
C ALA A 256 4.33 3.93 -6.25
N GLN A 257 3.95 2.66 -6.53
CA GLN A 257 4.46 1.52 -5.77
C GLN A 257 5.29 0.51 -6.58
N ASN A 258 5.22 0.48 -7.91
CA ASN A 258 5.97 -0.48 -8.72
C ASN A 258 7.50 -0.24 -8.77
N ASN A 259 7.99 0.64 -7.92
CA ASN A 259 9.38 1.09 -7.78
C ASN A 259 9.96 1.90 -8.96
N SER A 260 9.19 2.21 -10.01
CA SER A 260 9.67 3.09 -11.11
C SER A 260 10.05 4.49 -10.63
N THR A 261 9.43 4.96 -9.55
CA THR A 261 9.70 6.26 -8.91
C THR A 261 10.71 6.17 -7.77
N GLY A 262 11.04 4.96 -7.31
CA GLY A 262 11.92 4.71 -6.16
C GLY A 262 13.36 4.32 -6.53
N VAL A 263 13.64 4.04 -7.81
CA VAL A 263 14.97 3.62 -8.26
C VAL A 263 16.00 4.73 -8.13
N GLY A 264 17.24 4.34 -7.85
CA GLY A 264 18.39 5.23 -7.79
C GLY A 264 18.43 6.16 -6.58
N ARG A 265 17.62 5.87 -5.53
CA ARG A 265 17.56 6.64 -4.29
C ARG A 265 17.33 5.79 -3.05
N ALA A 266 17.77 6.28 -1.90
CA ALA A 266 17.33 5.76 -0.62
C ALA A 266 15.88 6.17 -0.38
N GLN A 267 15.05 5.22 0.10
CA GLN A 267 13.63 5.42 0.45
C GLN A 267 13.50 5.37 1.97
N ASP A 268 12.57 6.13 2.59
CA ASP A 268 12.52 6.25 4.05
C ASP A 268 11.72 5.14 4.74
N TRP A 269 10.42 5.05 4.48
CA TRP A 269 9.46 4.09 5.06
C TRP A 269 9.21 4.22 6.56
N GLY A 270 9.75 5.25 7.19
CA GLY A 270 9.61 5.49 8.62
C GLY A 270 8.17 5.71 9.04
N THR A 271 7.41 6.51 8.27
CA THR A 271 6.01 6.82 8.56
C THR A 271 5.11 5.58 8.40
N HIS A 272 5.39 4.72 7.43
CA HIS A 272 4.68 3.45 7.27
C HIS A 272 4.88 2.50 8.45
N HIS A 273 6.09 2.45 9.04
CA HIS A 273 6.31 1.68 10.26
C HIS A 273 5.52 2.24 11.44
N MET A 274 5.46 3.57 11.59
CA MET A 274 4.65 4.22 12.62
C MET A 274 3.16 3.94 12.45
N ASP A 275 2.63 4.00 11.20
CA ASP A 275 1.21 3.77 10.92
C ASP A 275 0.74 2.37 11.27
N ASN A 276 1.60 1.37 11.27
CA ASN A 276 1.21 0.02 11.63
C ASN A 276 0.49 -0.04 12.99
N GLU A 277 0.97 0.74 13.96
CA GLU A 277 0.38 0.80 15.30
C GLU A 277 -0.95 1.55 15.34
N ILE A 278 -1.10 2.59 14.50
CA ILE A 278 -2.37 3.34 14.34
C ILE A 278 -3.46 2.39 13.81
N GLY A 279 -3.14 1.61 12.78
CA GLY A 279 -4.07 0.64 12.21
C GLY A 279 -4.47 -0.48 13.20
N ILE A 280 -3.51 -0.99 13.97
CA ILE A 280 -3.74 -2.06 14.95
C ILE A 280 -4.60 -1.58 16.12
N LEU A 281 -4.26 -0.44 16.74
CA LEU A 281 -4.93 0.00 17.96
C LEU A 281 -6.28 0.67 17.72
N TYR A 282 -6.41 1.44 16.66
CA TYR A 282 -7.60 2.27 16.42
C TYR A 282 -8.45 1.80 15.24
N GLY A 283 -8.05 0.74 14.53
CA GLY A 283 -8.78 0.22 13.37
C GLY A 283 -8.84 1.20 12.19
N ALA A 284 -7.96 2.18 12.15
CA ALA A 284 -7.86 3.13 11.05
C ALA A 284 -7.42 2.42 9.77
N SER A 285 -7.91 2.90 8.61
CA SER A 285 -7.36 2.46 7.34
C SER A 285 -5.92 2.99 7.18
N HIS A 286 -5.08 2.24 6.46
CA HIS A 286 -3.65 2.55 6.30
C HIS A 286 -3.39 3.99 5.84
N GLY A 287 -4.05 4.42 4.75
CA GLY A 287 -3.89 5.80 4.28
C GLY A 287 -4.37 6.86 5.27
N ALA A 288 -5.34 6.55 6.14
CA ALA A 288 -5.80 7.50 7.16
C ALA A 288 -4.74 7.72 8.26
N GLY A 289 -4.08 6.66 8.71
CA GLY A 289 -2.96 6.79 9.65
C GLY A 289 -1.76 7.51 9.04
N LEU A 290 -1.43 7.24 7.78
CA LEU A 290 -0.40 7.97 7.05
C LEU A 290 -0.74 9.46 6.87
N ALA A 291 -2.00 9.78 6.53
CA ALA A 291 -2.46 11.15 6.38
C ALA A 291 -2.24 12.00 7.65
N LEU A 292 -2.52 11.42 8.82
CA LEU A 292 -2.34 12.13 10.09
C LEU A 292 -0.88 12.19 10.54
N LEU A 293 -0.03 11.17 10.24
CA LEU A 293 1.35 11.10 10.73
C LEU A 293 2.32 11.96 9.92
N PHE A 294 2.18 12.00 8.59
CA PHE A 294 3.15 12.68 7.73
C PHE A 294 3.39 14.15 8.08
N PRO A 295 2.39 14.99 8.41
CA PRO A 295 2.64 16.39 8.78
C PRO A 295 3.59 16.54 9.96
N TYR A 296 3.44 15.71 10.99
CA TYR A 296 4.25 15.76 12.20
C TYR A 296 5.65 15.17 12.00
N TRP A 297 5.73 14.09 11.21
CA TRP A 297 7.02 13.57 10.77
C TRP A 297 7.79 14.61 9.93
N MET A 298 7.13 15.30 9.00
CA MET A 298 7.75 16.37 8.20
C MET A 298 8.22 17.53 9.05
N GLU A 299 7.45 17.98 10.05
CA GLU A 299 7.86 19.02 11.00
C GLU A 299 9.12 18.60 11.79
N TYR A 300 9.18 17.35 12.25
CA TYR A 300 10.37 16.83 12.93
C TYR A 300 11.56 16.72 11.97
N ALA A 301 11.36 16.14 10.81
CA ALA A 301 12.38 15.91 9.82
C ALA A 301 12.98 17.23 9.29
N MET A 302 12.16 18.23 9.02
CA MET A 302 12.61 19.56 8.59
C MET A 302 13.56 20.21 9.61
N LYS A 303 13.27 20.08 10.90
CA LYS A 303 14.11 20.65 11.98
C LYS A 303 15.47 19.95 12.10
N THR A 304 15.53 18.66 11.79
CA THR A 304 16.72 17.83 12.03
C THR A 304 17.53 17.55 10.78
N GLN A 305 16.90 17.53 9.58
CA GLN A 305 17.56 17.20 8.31
C GLN A 305 17.73 18.41 7.38
N GLY A 306 17.19 19.57 7.76
CA GLY A 306 17.20 20.80 6.96
C GLY A 306 15.96 20.99 6.09
N THR A 307 15.83 22.15 5.47
CA THR A 307 14.61 22.61 4.81
C THR A 307 14.53 22.30 3.30
N ASP A 308 15.63 22.00 2.63
CA ASP A 308 15.73 21.97 1.16
C ASP A 308 14.67 21.10 0.48
N ARG A 309 14.52 19.85 0.95
CA ARG A 309 13.53 18.91 0.37
C ARG A 309 12.08 19.35 0.65
N PHE A 310 11.85 19.99 1.79
CA PHE A 310 10.52 20.47 2.18
C PHE A 310 10.14 21.75 1.41
N VAL A 311 11.08 22.66 1.17
CA VAL A 311 10.89 23.83 0.30
C VAL A 311 10.58 23.39 -1.14
N MET A 312 11.35 22.41 -1.66
CA MET A 312 11.10 21.86 -2.97
C MET A 312 9.72 21.21 -3.08
N TYR A 313 9.32 20.43 -2.09
CA TYR A 313 7.97 19.84 -1.99
C TYR A 313 6.87 20.92 -1.95
N ALA A 314 7.03 21.92 -1.07
CA ALA A 314 6.07 23.04 -0.96
C ALA A 314 5.90 23.80 -2.28
N ASN A 315 7.02 24.10 -2.95
CA ASN A 315 6.98 24.85 -4.20
C ASN A 315 6.46 24.00 -5.37
N ARG A 316 7.00 22.79 -5.57
CA ARG A 316 6.75 21.98 -6.78
C ARG A 316 5.42 21.22 -6.75
N VAL A 317 4.95 20.85 -5.56
CA VAL A 317 3.70 20.10 -5.40
C VAL A 317 2.54 21.02 -5.03
N TRP A 318 2.77 22.02 -4.18
CA TRP A 318 1.71 22.88 -3.65
C TRP A 318 1.69 24.29 -4.25
N GLY A 319 2.74 24.67 -5.00
CA GLY A 319 2.85 25.98 -5.63
C GLY A 319 3.15 27.12 -4.65
N CYS A 320 3.65 26.82 -3.46
CA CYS A 320 4.06 27.82 -2.47
C CYS A 320 5.20 28.68 -3.02
N GLN A 321 5.14 30.00 -2.76
CA GLN A 321 6.23 30.90 -3.11
C GLN A 321 7.42 30.70 -2.18
N ILE A 322 8.64 30.67 -2.74
CA ILE A 322 9.84 30.48 -1.92
C ILE A 322 10.20 31.76 -1.22
N ASP A 323 10.22 31.72 0.12
CA ASP A 323 10.88 32.71 0.96
C ASP A 323 12.36 32.35 1.07
N PHE A 324 13.23 33.12 0.44
CA PHE A 324 14.68 32.86 0.42
C PHE A 324 15.39 33.29 1.73
N GLU A 325 14.77 34.17 2.51
CA GLU A 325 15.30 34.62 3.81
C GLU A 325 14.88 33.65 4.94
N HIS A 326 13.66 33.08 4.79
CA HIS A 326 13.04 32.18 5.79
C HIS A 326 12.50 30.91 5.13
N PRO A 327 13.36 30.01 4.60
CA PRO A 327 12.93 28.82 3.85
C PRO A 327 12.05 27.87 4.69
N GLU A 328 12.18 27.90 6.02
CA GLU A 328 11.30 27.13 6.92
C GLU A 328 9.83 27.60 6.89
N VAL A 329 9.57 28.84 6.52
CA VAL A 329 8.19 29.36 6.32
C VAL A 329 7.57 28.67 5.12
N THR A 330 8.27 28.68 3.97
CA THR A 330 7.83 27.95 2.75
C THR A 330 7.59 26.48 3.04
N ALA A 331 8.52 25.82 3.73
CA ALA A 331 8.42 24.39 4.07
C ALA A 331 7.14 24.10 4.88
N ARG A 332 6.83 24.93 5.91
CA ARG A 332 5.61 24.80 6.71
C ARG A 332 4.33 25.07 5.92
N GLU A 333 4.35 26.01 4.98
CA GLU A 333 3.22 26.23 4.08
C GLU A 333 2.89 24.95 3.27
N GLY A 334 3.91 24.22 2.79
CA GLY A 334 3.72 22.97 2.09
C GLY A 334 3.19 21.85 3.00
N ILE A 335 3.70 21.75 4.24
CA ILE A 335 3.20 20.80 5.24
C ILE A 335 1.73 21.09 5.56
N LYS A 336 1.40 22.36 5.78
CA LYS A 336 0.02 22.80 6.04
C LYS A 336 -0.89 22.51 4.84
N ALA A 337 -0.44 22.75 3.62
CA ALA A 337 -1.22 22.49 2.41
C ALA A 337 -1.58 21.01 2.27
N PHE A 338 -0.64 20.09 2.60
CA PHE A 338 -0.91 18.67 2.67
C PHE A 338 -1.97 18.34 3.74
N GLN A 339 -1.81 18.85 4.95
CA GLN A 339 -2.75 18.60 6.05
C GLN A 339 -4.16 19.15 5.72
N ASP A 340 -4.25 20.33 5.12
CA ASP A 340 -5.51 20.93 4.69
C ASP A 340 -6.18 20.09 3.58
N PHE A 341 -5.40 19.55 2.63
CA PHE A 341 -5.92 18.65 1.61
C PHE A 341 -6.41 17.32 2.20
N MET A 342 -5.70 16.74 3.15
CA MET A 342 -6.15 15.52 3.85
C MET A 342 -7.47 15.77 4.57
N ARG A 343 -7.61 16.92 5.25
CA ARG A 343 -8.87 17.32 5.88
C ARG A 343 -9.98 17.56 4.86
N GLU A 344 -9.67 18.19 3.71
CA GLU A 344 -10.63 18.45 2.60
C GLU A 344 -11.24 17.14 2.08
N ILE A 345 -10.46 16.08 1.96
CA ILE A 345 -10.94 14.77 1.50
C ILE A 345 -11.49 13.87 2.61
N GLY A 346 -11.56 14.37 3.86
CA GLY A 346 -12.19 13.67 5.00
C GLY A 346 -11.28 12.70 5.75
N MET A 347 -9.96 12.86 5.68
CA MET A 347 -9.01 12.09 6.47
C MET A 347 -8.78 12.72 7.85
N PRO A 348 -8.53 11.91 8.90
CA PRO A 348 -8.15 12.42 10.20
C PRO A 348 -6.80 13.14 10.13
N THR A 349 -6.59 14.09 11.03
CA THR A 349 -5.35 14.88 11.10
C THR A 349 -4.65 14.78 12.45
N THR A 350 -5.25 14.08 13.41
CA THR A 350 -4.63 13.77 14.72
C THR A 350 -5.00 12.36 15.17
N ILE A 351 -4.18 11.79 16.06
CA ILE A 351 -4.44 10.49 16.69
C ILE A 351 -5.67 10.58 17.62
N SER A 352 -5.88 11.74 18.27
CA SER A 352 -7.04 11.98 19.14
C SER A 352 -8.37 11.89 18.39
N GLU A 353 -8.43 12.26 17.09
CA GLU A 353 -9.64 12.09 16.26
C GLU A 353 -10.01 10.61 16.05
N LEU A 354 -9.06 9.69 16.23
CA LEU A 354 -9.28 8.24 16.21
C LEU A 354 -9.57 7.67 17.60
N GLY A 355 -9.64 8.50 18.62
CA GLY A 355 -9.84 8.08 20.02
C GLY A 355 -8.54 7.74 20.76
N GLY A 356 -7.40 8.00 20.18
CA GLY A 356 -6.08 7.75 20.78
C GLY A 356 -5.78 8.68 21.95
N LYS A 357 -4.93 8.21 22.85
CA LYS A 357 -4.57 8.89 24.10
C LYS A 357 -3.05 8.88 24.31
N PRO A 358 -2.50 9.88 25.02
CA PRO A 358 -1.07 9.91 25.33
C PRO A 358 -0.54 8.65 26.03
N GLU A 359 -1.39 7.96 26.78
CA GLU A 359 -1.05 6.73 27.50
C GLU A 359 -0.80 5.53 26.55
N ASP A 360 -1.25 5.61 25.30
CA ASP A 360 -1.06 4.56 24.29
C ASP A 360 0.35 4.60 23.67
N ILE A 361 1.02 5.78 23.73
CA ILE A 361 2.32 6.00 23.07
C ILE A 361 3.40 4.98 23.46
N PRO A 362 3.59 4.63 24.76
CA PRO A 362 4.62 3.66 25.12
C PRO A 362 4.44 2.30 24.47
N VAL A 363 3.20 1.78 24.40
CA VAL A 363 2.92 0.48 23.78
C VAL A 363 3.08 0.54 22.26
N MET A 364 2.68 1.65 21.62
CA MET A 364 2.89 1.84 20.18
C MET A 364 4.37 1.82 19.82
N VAL A 365 5.21 2.52 20.63
CA VAL A 365 6.67 2.55 20.42
C VAL A 365 7.28 1.17 20.65
N GLU A 366 6.93 0.48 21.73
CA GLU A 366 7.43 -0.87 22.01
C GLU A 366 7.12 -1.84 20.88
N ASN A 367 5.87 -1.86 20.40
CA ASN A 367 5.42 -2.73 19.33
C ASN A 367 6.10 -2.43 18.00
N MET A 368 6.26 -1.16 17.63
CA MET A 368 6.91 -0.77 16.38
C MET A 368 8.35 -1.32 16.29
N PHE A 369 9.11 -1.21 17.37
CA PHE A 369 10.53 -1.54 17.35
C PHE A 369 10.83 -3.03 17.53
N HIS A 370 10.16 -3.74 18.41
CA HIS A 370 10.42 -5.16 18.73
C HIS A 370 11.90 -5.51 18.83
N GLY A 371 12.69 -4.62 19.46
CA GLY A 371 14.12 -4.77 19.60
C GLY A 371 14.96 -4.30 18.40
N ALA A 372 14.35 -3.83 17.32
CA ALA A 372 15.07 -3.14 16.26
C ALA A 372 15.66 -1.81 16.81
N PRO A 373 16.89 -1.42 16.45
CA PRO A 373 17.50 -0.22 17.00
C PRO A 373 16.94 1.07 16.41
N ASN A 374 16.48 1.05 15.18
CA ASN A 374 15.89 2.20 14.47
C ASN A 374 15.12 1.76 13.23
N HIS A 375 14.31 2.68 12.69
CA HIS A 375 13.64 2.59 11.39
C HIS A 375 13.91 3.86 10.58
N GLY A 376 13.53 3.86 9.29
CA GLY A 376 13.69 5.00 8.40
C GLY A 376 15.13 5.21 7.89
N ASN A 377 15.25 5.97 6.82
CA ASN A 377 16.52 6.31 6.18
C ASN A 377 16.76 7.81 6.10
N PHE A 378 15.76 8.61 5.80
CA PHE A 378 15.86 10.06 5.80
C PHE A 378 15.98 10.60 7.23
N VAL A 379 15.13 10.07 8.12
CA VAL A 379 15.26 10.26 9.56
C VAL A 379 15.48 8.90 10.21
N LYS A 380 16.59 8.73 10.92
CA LYS A 380 16.79 7.53 11.76
C LYS A 380 15.92 7.61 13.00
N LEU A 381 14.72 7.04 12.89
CA LEU A 381 13.72 7.01 13.95
C LEU A 381 14.18 6.07 15.08
N THR A 382 14.43 6.65 16.27
CA THR A 382 14.62 5.89 17.51
C THR A 382 13.31 5.86 18.31
N PRO A 383 13.18 5.03 19.36
CA PRO A 383 12.01 5.03 20.23
C PRO A 383 11.63 6.41 20.77
N GLU A 384 12.61 7.23 21.16
CA GLU A 384 12.40 8.58 21.71
C GLU A 384 11.83 9.52 20.63
N ILE A 385 12.37 9.46 19.40
CA ILE A 385 11.93 10.29 18.26
C ILE A 385 10.49 9.92 17.87
N VAL A 386 10.19 8.63 17.79
CA VAL A 386 8.83 8.16 17.48
C VAL A 386 7.83 8.60 18.55
N ALA A 387 8.20 8.48 19.83
CA ALA A 387 7.37 8.97 20.94
C ALA A 387 7.14 10.49 20.86
N GLU A 388 8.12 11.27 20.41
CA GLU A 388 7.97 12.72 20.19
C GLU A 388 6.98 13.01 19.05
N ILE A 389 7.15 12.34 17.90
CA ILE A 389 6.26 12.52 16.73
C ILE A 389 4.81 12.12 17.08
N TYR A 390 4.60 11.01 17.79
CA TYR A 390 3.26 10.62 18.24
C TYR A 390 2.64 11.65 19.19
N ARG A 391 3.42 12.24 20.12
CA ARG A 391 2.92 13.33 20.99
C ARG A 391 2.53 14.57 20.18
N MET A 392 3.28 14.91 19.13
CA MET A 392 2.93 16.02 18.25
C MET A 392 1.64 15.75 17.49
N ALA A 393 1.36 14.47 17.18
CA ALA A 393 0.19 14.02 16.42
C ALA A 393 -1.07 13.79 17.29
N MET A 394 -0.98 13.92 18.63
CA MET A 394 -2.13 13.85 19.53
C MET A 394 -3.03 15.06 19.38
#